data_af11825ba04d380f2f636a25f5786044
#
_entry.id   af11825ba04d380f2f636a25f5786044
#
_cell.length_a   1.000
_cell.length_b   1.000
_cell.length_c   1.000
_cell.angle_alpha   90.00
_cell.angle_beta   90.00
_cell.angle_gamma   90.00
#
_symmetry.space_group_name_H-M   'P 1'
#
loop_
_entity.id
_entity.type
_entity.pdbx_description
1 polymer ?
#
loop_
_entity_poly.entity_id
_entity_poly.type
_entity_poly.pdbx_seq_one_letter_code
_entity_poly.pdbx_strand_id
1 'polypeptide(L)'
;LTKTDRRVRNFGRLFFVLYMLAALYFMFLSETLDRSMVSKNYRYNLTLFKEITRFWNMRYTYGWNVTIVNLVGNVICFMPFGFLIPTISKKIICKNVISVTLLAMLFSLGIETAQLLLKVGAFDVDDIFLNTIGGFLGYVTMKFTRVRKHI
;
A
#
# COMPACT_ATOMS: atom_id res chain seq x y z
N LEU A 1 -10.65 28.71 -6.58
CA LEU A 1 -10.00 27.94 -5.50
C LEU A 1 -9.69 28.89 -4.35
N THR A 2 -10.31 28.68 -3.23
CA THR A 2 -10.08 29.51 -2.03
C THR A 2 -8.65 29.34 -1.51
N LYS A 3 -8.15 30.32 -0.72
CA LYS A 3 -6.83 30.20 -0.05
C LYS A 3 -6.78 28.95 0.82
N THR A 4 -7.89 28.55 1.42
CA THR A 4 -8.05 27.35 2.24
C THR A 4 -7.84 26.09 1.43
N ASP A 5 -8.43 25.98 0.22
CA ASP A 5 -8.24 24.81 -0.67
C ASP A 5 -6.77 24.61 -1.09
N ARG A 6 -6.05 25.71 -1.28
CA ARG A 6 -4.63 25.66 -1.61
C ARG A 6 -3.79 25.16 -0.44
N ARG A 7 -4.09 25.61 0.80
CA ARG A 7 -3.40 25.16 2.02
C ARG A 7 -3.64 23.66 2.26
N VAL A 8 -4.88 23.21 2.25
CA VAL A 8 -5.23 21.79 2.45
C VAL A 8 -4.51 20.88 1.45
N ARG A 9 -4.44 21.31 0.19
CA ARG A 9 -3.74 20.53 -0.84
C ARG A 9 -2.22 20.51 -0.65
N ASN A 10 -1.62 21.62 -0.22
CA ASN A 10 -0.17 21.69 0.03
C ASN A 10 0.22 20.82 1.24
N PHE A 11 -0.56 20.87 2.33
CA PHE A 11 -0.39 19.97 3.46
C PHE A 11 -0.58 18.50 3.04
N GLY A 12 -1.62 18.19 2.26
CA GLY A 12 -1.83 16.86 1.75
C GLY A 12 -0.66 16.33 0.90
N ARG A 13 -0.01 17.20 0.10
CA ARG A 13 1.19 16.83 -0.66
C ARG A 13 2.39 16.55 0.24
N LEU A 14 2.62 17.40 1.25
CA LEU A 14 3.67 17.16 2.23
C LEU A 14 3.46 15.82 2.94
N PHE A 15 2.24 15.57 3.44
CA PHE A 15 1.89 14.30 4.05
C PHE A 15 2.07 13.11 3.10
N PHE A 16 1.72 13.27 1.82
CA PHE A 16 1.90 12.23 0.83
C PHE A 16 3.39 11.92 0.62
N VAL A 17 4.25 12.92 0.53
CA VAL A 17 5.70 12.72 0.40
C VAL A 17 6.28 12.01 1.62
N LEU A 18 5.93 12.46 2.83
CA LEU A 18 6.38 11.81 4.08
C LEU A 18 5.89 10.37 4.18
N TYR A 19 4.62 10.12 3.83
CA TYR A 19 4.05 8.78 3.76
C TYR A 19 4.81 7.91 2.76
N MET A 20 5.08 8.42 1.54
CA MET A 20 5.81 7.67 0.52
C MET A 20 7.22 7.29 0.98
N LEU A 21 7.93 8.23 1.63
CA LEU A 21 9.25 7.94 2.19
C LEU A 21 9.18 6.87 3.29
N ALA A 22 8.20 6.97 4.19
CA ALA A 22 8.00 5.97 5.23
C ALA A 22 7.60 4.60 4.65
N ALA A 23 6.66 4.56 3.71
CA ALA A 23 6.23 3.33 3.07
C ALA A 23 7.37 2.63 2.34
N LEU A 24 8.15 3.37 1.55
CA LEU A 24 9.33 2.84 0.86
C LEU A 24 10.39 2.36 1.86
N TYR A 25 10.63 3.12 2.93
CA TYR A 25 11.55 2.72 3.99
C TYR A 25 11.13 1.36 4.60
N PHE A 26 9.85 1.22 5.01
CA PHE A 26 9.36 -0.01 5.58
C PHE A 26 9.38 -1.17 4.57
N MET A 27 8.98 -0.96 3.33
CA MET A 27 8.90 -2.00 2.32
C MET A 27 10.28 -2.49 1.84
N PHE A 28 11.29 -1.63 1.85
CA PHE A 28 12.64 -2.01 1.41
C PHE A 28 13.58 -2.35 2.58
N LEU A 29 13.42 -1.71 3.74
CA LEU A 29 14.38 -1.86 4.85
C LEU A 29 13.92 -2.87 5.90
N SER A 30 12.61 -3.05 6.14
CA SER A 30 12.12 -4.04 7.10
C SER A 30 12.54 -5.45 6.69
N GLU A 31 12.49 -5.75 5.40
CA GLU A 31 12.99 -7.01 4.88
C GLU A 31 14.54 -7.14 4.91
N THR A 32 15.28 -6.03 4.89
CA THR A 32 16.74 -6.08 5.02
C THR A 32 17.20 -6.37 6.44
N LEU A 33 16.42 -6.01 7.45
CA LEU A 33 16.76 -6.25 8.85
C LEU A 33 16.57 -7.73 9.26
N ASP A 34 15.66 -8.45 8.59
CA ASP A 34 15.42 -9.88 8.85
C ASP A 34 16.33 -10.81 8.01
N ARG A 35 17.31 -10.24 7.30
CA ARG A 35 18.20 -10.92 6.37
C ARG A 35 19.51 -11.36 7.01
N SER A 36 19.46 -12.31 7.91
CA SER A 36 20.64 -13.14 8.19
C SER A 36 21.00 -14.09 7.03
N MET A 37 20.14 -14.20 6.01
CA MET A 37 20.32 -15.06 4.82
C MET A 37 19.88 -14.34 3.54
N VAL A 38 20.75 -13.52 2.94
CA VAL A 38 20.56 -13.05 1.56
C VAL A 38 20.55 -14.27 0.64
N SER A 39 19.36 -14.71 0.25
CA SER A 39 19.24 -15.76 -0.76
C SER A 39 19.80 -15.22 -2.08
N LYS A 40 20.81 -15.91 -2.64
CA LYS A 40 21.37 -15.58 -3.96
C LYS A 40 20.34 -15.71 -5.09
N ASN A 41 19.21 -16.38 -4.84
CA ASN A 41 18.18 -16.70 -5.82
C ASN A 41 17.03 -15.70 -5.75
N TYR A 42 16.44 -15.40 -6.91
CA TYR A 42 15.19 -14.66 -7.00
C TYR A 42 14.06 -15.43 -6.33
N ARG A 43 13.33 -14.77 -5.43
CA ARG A 43 12.16 -15.35 -4.77
C ARG A 43 10.91 -14.70 -5.33
N TYR A 44 9.92 -15.52 -5.70
CA TYR A 44 8.65 -15.03 -6.20
C TYR A 44 7.51 -15.98 -5.87
N ASN A 45 6.34 -15.42 -5.67
CA ASN A 45 5.07 -16.13 -5.57
C ASN A 45 4.10 -15.57 -6.61
N LEU A 46 3.71 -16.38 -7.58
CA LEU A 46 2.75 -16.01 -8.63
C LEU A 46 1.37 -16.67 -8.41
N THR A 47 1.19 -17.41 -7.33
CA THR A 47 -0.07 -18.08 -7.01
C THR A 47 -0.86 -17.23 -6.04
N LEU A 48 -1.98 -16.68 -6.50
CA LEU A 48 -2.87 -15.86 -5.68
C LEU A 48 -3.44 -16.67 -4.50
N PHE A 49 -3.53 -16.01 -3.34
CA PHE A 49 -3.96 -16.54 -2.04
C PHE A 49 -3.05 -17.60 -1.40
N LYS A 50 -1.88 -17.86 -1.95
CA LYS A 50 -0.94 -18.84 -1.39
C LYS A 50 -0.37 -18.37 -0.06
N GLU A 51 0.17 -17.16 0.00
CA GLU A 51 0.76 -16.58 1.21
C GLU A 51 -0.34 -16.22 2.24
N ILE A 52 -1.46 -15.66 1.78
CA ILE A 52 -2.63 -15.40 2.63
C ILE A 52 -3.08 -16.68 3.34
N THR A 53 -3.25 -17.78 2.59
CA THR A 53 -3.66 -19.08 3.14
C THR A 53 -2.59 -19.65 4.06
N ARG A 54 -1.31 -19.49 3.72
CA ARG A 54 -0.20 -19.93 4.55
C ARG A 54 -0.21 -19.24 5.92
N PHE A 55 -0.26 -17.90 5.95
CA PHE A 55 -0.31 -17.14 7.19
C PHE A 55 -1.57 -17.46 8.01
N TRP A 56 -2.71 -17.62 7.36
CA TRP A 56 -3.96 -17.97 8.03
C TRP A 56 -3.91 -19.36 8.67
N ASN A 57 -3.40 -20.36 7.97
CA ASN A 57 -3.31 -21.74 8.46
C ASN A 57 -2.25 -21.88 9.55
N MET A 58 -1.15 -21.14 9.45
CA MET A 58 -0.03 -21.19 10.41
C MET A 58 -0.13 -20.11 11.51
N ARG A 59 -1.29 -19.48 11.68
CA ARG A 59 -1.49 -18.39 12.67
C ARG A 59 -1.20 -18.78 14.11
N TYR A 60 -1.40 -20.04 14.46
CA TYR A 60 -1.09 -20.56 15.81
C TYR A 60 0.41 -20.86 15.98
N THR A 61 1.12 -21.14 14.90
CA THR A 61 2.55 -21.41 14.89
C THR A 61 3.37 -20.12 14.83
N TYR A 62 3.03 -19.20 13.93
CA TYR A 62 3.70 -17.90 13.80
C TYR A 62 3.22 -16.87 14.83
N GLY A 63 2.04 -17.09 15.42
CA GLY A 63 1.36 -16.14 16.28
C GLY A 63 0.43 -15.19 15.52
N TRP A 64 -0.66 -14.80 16.18
CA TRP A 64 -1.66 -13.89 15.61
C TRP A 64 -1.09 -12.54 15.20
N ASN A 65 -0.14 -12.00 15.97
CA ASN A 65 0.48 -10.71 15.67
C ASN A 65 1.18 -10.73 14.30
N VAL A 66 1.97 -11.77 14.02
CA VAL A 66 2.68 -11.91 12.74
C VAL A 66 1.69 -12.05 11.59
N THR A 67 0.65 -12.85 11.76
CA THR A 67 -0.38 -13.07 10.75
C THR A 67 -1.13 -11.76 10.44
N ILE A 68 -1.57 -11.02 11.46
CA ILE A 68 -2.28 -9.76 11.29
C ILE A 68 -1.38 -8.72 10.63
N VAL A 69 -0.13 -8.58 11.09
CA VAL A 69 0.81 -7.60 10.49
C VAL A 69 1.03 -7.89 9.01
N ASN A 70 1.18 -9.14 8.60
CA ASN A 70 1.39 -9.48 7.19
C ASN A 70 0.13 -9.28 6.35
N LEU A 71 -1.05 -9.69 6.83
CA LEU A 71 -2.28 -9.60 6.02
C LEU A 71 -2.91 -8.20 6.07
N VAL A 72 -3.01 -7.61 7.25
CA VAL A 72 -3.69 -6.33 7.45
C VAL A 72 -2.72 -5.16 7.25
N GLY A 73 -1.44 -5.37 7.52
CA GLY A 73 -0.40 -4.36 7.38
C GLY A 73 -0.30 -3.82 5.96
N ASN A 74 -0.31 -4.70 4.95
CA ASN A 74 -0.29 -4.31 3.53
C ASN A 74 -1.52 -3.44 3.18
N VAL A 75 -2.71 -3.86 3.62
CA VAL A 75 -3.95 -3.10 3.41
C VAL A 75 -3.84 -1.72 4.06
N ILE A 76 -3.47 -1.64 5.35
CA ILE A 76 -3.36 -0.37 6.08
C ILE A 76 -2.27 0.52 5.48
N CYS A 77 -1.16 -0.07 5.05
CA CYS A 77 -0.06 0.67 4.44
C CYS A 77 -0.51 1.42 3.17
N PHE A 78 -1.40 0.84 2.36
CA PHE A 78 -1.88 1.45 1.11
C PHE A 78 -3.15 2.31 1.26
N MET A 79 -3.84 2.28 2.40
CA MET A 79 -4.99 3.16 2.64
C MET A 79 -4.65 4.66 2.49
N PRO A 80 -3.52 5.19 3.02
CA PRO A 80 -3.15 6.59 2.82
C PRO A 80 -2.94 6.96 1.35
N PHE A 81 -2.43 6.04 0.52
CA PHE A 81 -2.28 6.24 -0.92
C PHE A 81 -3.65 6.54 -1.56
N GLY A 82 -4.63 5.64 -1.34
CA GLY A 82 -5.97 5.79 -1.89
C GLY A 82 -6.73 7.02 -1.37
N PHE A 83 -6.46 7.43 -0.14
CA PHE A 83 -7.06 8.62 0.48
C PHE A 83 -6.45 9.93 -0.04
N LEU A 84 -5.13 9.99 -0.15
CA LEU A 84 -4.40 11.22 -0.46
C LEU A 84 -4.40 11.56 -1.95
N ILE A 85 -4.27 10.58 -2.85
CA ILE A 85 -4.22 10.81 -4.30
C ILE A 85 -5.40 11.67 -4.80
N PRO A 86 -6.67 11.35 -4.53
CA PRO A 86 -7.80 12.15 -4.99
C PRO A 86 -7.91 13.50 -4.25
N THR A 87 -7.28 13.62 -3.08
CA THR A 87 -7.27 14.87 -2.28
C THR A 87 -6.29 15.88 -2.82
N ILE A 88 -5.10 15.44 -3.22
CA ILE A 88 -4.01 16.32 -3.68
C ILE A 88 -4.02 16.56 -5.20
N SER A 89 -4.60 15.65 -5.99
CA SER A 89 -4.63 15.74 -7.44
C SER A 89 -5.79 16.60 -7.94
N LYS A 90 -5.52 17.40 -8.97
CA LYS A 90 -6.54 18.14 -9.72
C LYS A 90 -7.10 17.34 -10.89
N LYS A 91 -6.41 16.27 -11.33
CA LYS A 91 -6.80 15.48 -12.49
C LYS A 91 -8.08 14.69 -12.19
N ILE A 92 -9.03 14.70 -13.13
CA ILE A 92 -10.31 13.97 -13.02
C ILE A 92 -10.07 12.47 -12.84
N ILE A 93 -9.08 11.93 -13.54
CA ILE A 93 -8.72 10.51 -13.46
C ILE A 93 -8.37 10.09 -12.03
N CYS A 94 -7.75 10.97 -11.23
CA CYS A 94 -7.42 10.69 -9.83
C CYS A 94 -8.61 10.84 -8.87
N LYS A 95 -9.81 11.13 -9.39
CA LYS A 95 -11.05 11.28 -8.60
C LYS A 95 -12.04 10.13 -8.79
N ASN A 96 -11.72 9.20 -9.68
CA ASN A 96 -12.52 8.01 -9.94
C ASN A 96 -11.96 6.83 -9.12
N VAL A 97 -12.86 6.05 -8.50
CA VAL A 97 -12.48 4.88 -7.68
C VAL A 97 -11.66 3.87 -8.47
N ILE A 98 -12.08 3.55 -9.70
CA ILE A 98 -11.40 2.57 -10.54
C ILE A 98 -9.97 3.03 -10.83
N SER A 99 -9.80 4.30 -11.23
CA SER A 99 -8.49 4.85 -11.57
C SER A 99 -7.55 4.89 -10.37
N VAL A 100 -8.06 5.25 -9.17
CA VAL A 100 -7.24 5.28 -7.96
C VAL A 100 -6.84 3.86 -7.51
N THR A 101 -7.76 2.91 -7.63
CA THR A 101 -7.49 1.50 -7.33
C THR A 101 -6.46 0.91 -8.30
N LEU A 102 -6.58 1.19 -9.60
CA LEU A 102 -5.60 0.80 -10.61
C LEU A 102 -4.23 1.45 -10.37
N LEU A 103 -4.19 2.73 -9.98
CA LEU A 103 -2.93 3.40 -9.62
C LEU A 103 -2.27 2.74 -8.41
N ALA A 104 -3.05 2.35 -7.39
CA ALA A 104 -2.54 1.62 -6.23
C ALA A 104 -1.96 0.26 -6.64
N MET A 105 -2.67 -0.48 -7.49
CA MET A 105 -2.21 -1.76 -8.04
C MET A 105 -0.90 -1.61 -8.83
N LEU A 106 -0.83 -0.64 -9.74
CA LEU A 106 0.38 -0.40 -10.55
C LEU A 106 1.56 0.05 -9.69
N PHE A 107 1.30 0.86 -8.66
CA PHE A 107 2.33 1.29 -7.72
C PHE A 107 2.85 0.11 -6.89
N SER A 108 1.96 -0.75 -6.39
CA SER A 108 2.32 -1.98 -5.69
C SER A 108 3.13 -2.93 -6.59
N LEU A 109 2.68 -3.16 -7.82
CA LEU A 109 3.42 -3.95 -8.81
C LEU A 109 4.84 -3.42 -9.04
N GLY A 110 4.99 -2.09 -9.10
CA GLY A 110 6.30 -1.44 -9.21
C GLY A 110 7.20 -1.73 -8.01
N ILE A 111 6.66 -1.70 -6.79
CA ILE A 111 7.40 -2.03 -5.56
C ILE A 111 7.85 -3.49 -5.59
N GLU A 112 6.93 -4.44 -5.83
CA GLU A 112 7.24 -5.87 -5.88
C GLU A 112 8.31 -6.19 -6.93
N THR A 113 8.19 -5.55 -8.12
CA THR A 113 9.19 -5.68 -9.19
C THR A 113 10.55 -5.13 -8.74
N ALA A 114 10.58 -3.98 -8.08
CA ALA A 114 11.82 -3.40 -7.57
C ALA A 114 12.45 -4.27 -6.47
N GLN A 115 11.66 -4.83 -5.56
CA GLN A 115 12.13 -5.76 -4.52
C GLN A 115 12.76 -7.01 -5.15
N LEU A 116 12.13 -7.57 -6.19
CA LEU A 116 12.67 -8.71 -6.93
C LEU A 116 14.00 -8.36 -7.60
N LEU A 117 14.05 -7.27 -8.37
CA LEU A 117 15.25 -6.86 -9.14
C LEU A 117 16.43 -6.52 -8.23
N LEU A 118 16.16 -5.83 -7.12
CA LEU A 118 17.17 -5.47 -6.13
C LEU A 118 17.52 -6.63 -5.19
N LYS A 119 16.81 -7.77 -5.31
CA LYS A 119 16.94 -8.95 -4.43
C LYS A 119 16.74 -8.59 -2.95
N VAL A 120 15.92 -7.57 -2.70
CA VAL A 120 15.64 -7.08 -1.36
C VAL A 120 14.33 -7.64 -0.80
N GLY A 121 13.58 -8.43 -1.53
CA GLY A 121 12.34 -9.09 -1.16
C GLY A 121 12.00 -10.24 -2.07
N ALA A 122 10.79 -10.75 -1.91
CA ALA A 122 10.17 -11.69 -2.83
C ALA A 122 9.07 -10.95 -3.59
N PHE A 123 8.95 -11.16 -4.90
CA PHE A 123 7.78 -10.70 -5.65
C PHE A 123 6.55 -11.50 -5.22
N ASP A 124 5.52 -10.85 -4.70
CA ASP A 124 4.33 -11.54 -4.21
C ASP A 124 3.03 -10.94 -4.77
N VAL A 125 2.25 -11.77 -5.48
CA VAL A 125 0.95 -11.33 -6.02
C VAL A 125 -0.11 -11.14 -4.93
N ASP A 126 0.03 -11.78 -3.77
CA ASP A 126 -0.89 -11.58 -2.64
C ASP A 126 -0.69 -10.20 -2.03
N ASP A 127 0.55 -9.70 -1.97
CA ASP A 127 0.85 -8.36 -1.51
C ASP A 127 0.29 -7.30 -2.47
N ILE A 128 0.41 -7.52 -3.80
CA ILE A 128 -0.22 -6.65 -4.79
C ILE A 128 -1.74 -6.61 -4.59
N PHE A 129 -2.37 -7.75 -4.33
CA PHE A 129 -3.80 -7.84 -4.07
C PHE A 129 -4.22 -7.08 -2.81
N LEU A 130 -3.54 -7.32 -1.68
CA LEU A 130 -3.82 -6.66 -0.40
C LEU A 130 -3.59 -5.14 -0.47
N ASN A 131 -2.52 -4.70 -1.10
CA ASN A 131 -2.19 -3.31 -1.33
C ASN A 131 -3.25 -2.61 -2.21
N THR A 132 -3.76 -3.31 -3.23
CA THR A 132 -4.85 -2.81 -4.09
C THR A 132 -6.14 -2.63 -3.30
N ILE A 133 -6.50 -3.58 -2.42
CA ILE A 133 -7.62 -3.44 -1.49
C ILE A 133 -7.42 -2.23 -0.58
N GLY A 134 -6.21 -2.04 -0.05
CA GLY A 134 -5.86 -0.88 0.77
C GLY A 134 -6.11 0.44 0.05
N GLY A 135 -5.65 0.56 -1.20
CA GLY A 135 -5.90 1.73 -2.05
C GLY A 135 -7.39 1.99 -2.29
N PHE A 136 -8.17 0.95 -2.56
CA PHE A 136 -9.62 1.03 -2.70
C PHE A 136 -10.29 1.54 -1.41
N LEU A 137 -9.99 0.92 -0.27
CA LEU A 137 -10.54 1.31 1.04
C LEU A 137 -10.17 2.74 1.42
N GLY A 138 -8.95 3.16 1.13
CA GLY A 138 -8.49 4.53 1.33
C GLY A 138 -9.31 5.54 0.53
N TYR A 139 -9.61 5.24 -0.73
CA TYR A 139 -10.49 6.08 -1.56
C TYR A 139 -11.92 6.15 -0.98
N VAL A 140 -12.49 5.02 -0.60
CA VAL A 140 -13.83 4.95 0.01
C VAL A 140 -13.89 5.80 1.27
N THR A 141 -12.91 5.68 2.15
CA THR A 141 -12.79 6.48 3.37
C THR A 141 -12.73 7.99 3.06
N MET A 142 -11.94 8.40 2.06
CA MET A 142 -11.88 9.79 1.60
C MET A 142 -13.26 10.30 1.15
N LYS A 143 -13.99 9.48 0.39
CA LYS A 143 -15.31 9.85 -0.12
C LYS A 143 -16.30 10.06 1.03
N PHE A 144 -16.33 9.18 2.02
CA PHE A 144 -17.19 9.32 3.21
C PHE A 144 -16.85 10.58 4.03
N THR A 145 -15.59 10.90 4.22
CA THR A 145 -15.17 12.10 4.97
C THR A 145 -15.55 13.39 4.25
N ARG A 146 -15.57 13.39 2.92
CA ARG A 146 -16.01 14.56 2.14
C ARG A 146 -17.53 14.77 2.19
N VAL A 147 -18.32 13.71 2.11
CA VAL A 147 -19.79 13.80 2.21
C VAL A 147 -20.20 14.40 3.55
N ARG A 148 -19.56 14.00 4.68
CA ARG A 148 -19.86 14.56 6.01
C ARG A 148 -19.55 16.06 6.16
N LYS A 149 -18.71 16.64 5.33
CA LYS A 149 -18.40 18.10 5.38
C LYS A 149 -19.42 18.97 4.63
N HIS A 150 -20.36 18.37 3.93
CA HIS A 150 -21.39 19.07 3.16
C HIS A 150 -22.81 18.87 3.74
N ILE A 151 -22.94 18.18 4.88
CA ILE A 151 -24.13 18.09 5.74
C ILE A 151 -23.92 18.95 6.97
#